data_b96c5815ffb2351393645f310bad8315
#
_entry.id   b96c5815ffb2351393645f310bad8315
#
_cell.length_a   1.000
_cell.length_b   1.000
_cell.length_c   1.000
_cell.angle_alpha   90.00
_cell.angle_beta   90.00
_cell.angle_gamma   90.00
#
_symmetry.space_group_name_H-M   'P 1'
#
loop_
_entity.id
_entity.type
_entity.pdbx_description
1 polymer ?
#
loop_
_entity_poly.entity_id
_entity_poly.type
_entity_poly.pdbx_seq_one_letter_code
_entity_poly.pdbx_strand_id
1 'polypeptide(L)'
;GTNAGSSYLDDFETSQNTIDIRSPYSWFLASTPNDPNGGLFPEAALSNNVDYGKNRALLAWYYIDRMFTQKNSSLCPAYIKNDKEQLSSPYVREVTTREIWPNRELNYGEASAIQTLNLSFYPTERGPYNLDHTNVDANFNLLNPEKRWGGIMRKLDNTNFETSNIEYIQFWMMDPFSVEGDTNEGGDLYFNLGEVSEDILKDGYKSYENGLPADGSTRGTRETVWGRVPTETSLTYAFDNTSGARRNQDVGLNGLSTEQEFEFTTYKEYLENLRAVLSPEKIAEMEADQFSPFNDPAGDNYHYFRGYDYDEQRLSILERYKRYNGTEGNSLGDDDEKDPLYQSSRSVPDVEDINQDNTLNEYERYYQYH
;
A
#
# COMPACT_ATOMS: atom_id res chain seq x y z
N GLY A 1 48.77 41.20 18.19
CA GLY A 1 47.80 40.13 18.13
C GLY A 1 47.07 40.21 16.82
N THR A 2 47.41 39.35 15.88
CA THR A 2 46.70 39.17 14.61
C THR A 2 45.47 38.35 14.87
N ASN A 3 44.28 38.94 14.78
CA ASN A 3 43.04 38.22 14.68
C ASN A 3 43.03 37.48 13.32
N ALA A 4 43.31 36.20 13.35
CA ALA A 4 43.01 35.33 12.22
C ALA A 4 41.49 35.21 12.15
N GLY A 5 40.86 35.89 11.20
CA GLY A 5 39.46 35.67 10.86
C GLY A 5 39.36 34.29 10.24
N SER A 6 38.67 33.38 10.92
CA SER A 6 38.23 32.13 10.29
C SER A 6 37.08 32.45 9.36
N SER A 7 37.28 32.29 8.06
CA SER A 7 36.20 32.25 7.09
C SER A 7 35.65 30.81 7.10
N TYR A 8 34.42 30.64 7.49
CA TYR A 8 33.70 29.40 7.22
C TYR A 8 33.27 29.46 5.76
N LEU A 9 33.90 28.68 4.91
CA LEU A 9 33.28 28.30 3.63
C LEU A 9 32.21 27.29 3.98
N ASP A 10 30.97 27.71 3.88
CA ASP A 10 29.85 26.79 3.91
C ASP A 10 29.87 26.12 2.54
N ASP A 11 30.37 24.89 2.50
CA ASP A 11 30.40 24.10 1.27
C ASP A 11 29.01 23.52 1.06
N PHE A 12 28.11 24.30 0.49
CA PHE A 12 26.75 23.87 0.15
C PHE A 12 26.74 22.72 -0.84
N GLU A 13 27.84 22.45 -1.55
CA GLU A 13 27.96 21.33 -2.47
C GLU A 13 28.11 19.99 -1.74
N THR A 14 28.48 19.99 -0.46
CA THR A 14 28.60 18.79 0.38
C THR A 14 27.40 18.58 1.31
N SER A 15 26.48 19.54 1.42
CA SER A 15 25.25 19.36 2.19
C SER A 15 24.28 18.45 1.44
N GLN A 16 24.21 17.18 1.85
CA GLN A 16 23.27 16.21 1.30
C GLN A 16 21.97 16.28 2.09
N ASN A 17 20.94 16.86 1.51
CA ASN A 17 19.57 16.68 1.98
C ASN A 17 19.04 15.35 1.47
N THR A 18 18.92 14.38 2.36
CA THR A 18 18.39 13.06 2.01
C THR A 18 16.97 12.91 2.54
N ILE A 19 16.08 12.43 1.69
CA ILE A 19 14.72 12.03 2.06
C ILE A 19 14.73 10.52 2.23
N ASP A 20 14.45 10.03 3.45
CA ASP A 20 14.34 8.60 3.71
C ASP A 20 13.01 8.07 3.19
N ILE A 21 13.07 7.18 2.22
CA ILE A 21 11.89 6.57 1.59
C ILE A 21 11.57 5.16 2.12
N ARG A 22 12.32 4.63 3.09
CA ARG A 22 12.23 3.23 3.53
C ARG A 22 11.02 2.92 4.39
N SER A 23 10.44 3.91 5.06
CA SER A 23 9.30 3.66 5.94
C SER A 23 8.04 3.32 5.14
N PRO A 24 7.45 2.13 5.27
CA PRO A 24 6.20 1.79 4.59
C PRO A 24 5.03 2.65 5.05
N TYR A 25 5.09 3.19 6.26
CA TYR A 25 4.05 4.07 6.84
C TYR A 25 3.92 5.44 6.16
N SER A 26 4.91 5.83 5.35
CA SER A 26 4.89 7.09 4.60
C SER A 26 4.30 6.94 3.21
N TRP A 27 3.96 5.72 2.81
CA TRP A 27 3.45 5.41 1.49
C TRP A 27 1.96 5.06 1.56
N PHE A 28 1.24 5.45 0.52
CA PHE A 28 -0.19 5.25 0.35
C PHE A 28 -0.46 4.62 -1.00
N LEU A 29 -1.64 4.02 -1.16
CA LEU A 29 -2.08 3.52 -2.45
C LEU A 29 -2.07 4.66 -3.48
N ALA A 30 -1.52 4.40 -4.67
CA ALA A 30 -1.49 5.41 -5.73
C ALA A 30 -2.78 5.42 -6.55
N SER A 31 -3.13 6.60 -7.05
CA SER A 31 -4.07 6.76 -8.16
C SER A 31 -3.54 6.10 -9.44
N THR A 32 -4.42 5.80 -10.39
CA THR A 32 -3.99 5.27 -11.70
C THR A 32 -3.17 6.34 -12.42
N PRO A 33 -1.91 6.05 -12.79
CA PRO A 33 -1.05 7.05 -13.43
C PRO A 33 -1.60 7.47 -14.77
N ASN A 34 -1.66 8.77 -15.03
CA ASN A 34 -1.96 9.30 -16.34
C ASN A 34 -0.65 9.47 -17.11
N ASP A 35 -0.45 8.67 -18.14
CA ASP A 35 0.67 8.88 -19.05
C ASP A 35 0.38 10.07 -19.97
N PRO A 36 1.07 11.22 -19.78
CA PRO A 36 0.84 12.41 -20.61
C PRO A 36 1.24 12.20 -22.08
N ASN A 37 2.02 11.16 -22.37
CA ASN A 37 2.40 10.78 -23.74
C ASN A 37 1.44 9.76 -24.34
N GLY A 38 0.47 9.29 -23.57
CA GLY A 38 -0.70 8.54 -23.98
C GLY A 38 -0.46 7.08 -24.33
N GLY A 39 -0.72 6.16 -23.42
CA GLY A 39 -0.86 4.79 -23.85
C GLY A 39 -0.71 3.67 -22.81
N LEU A 40 -0.02 3.89 -21.70
CA LEU A 40 0.17 2.80 -20.73
C LEU A 40 -1.14 2.48 -19.99
N PHE A 41 -1.89 3.49 -19.57
CA PHE A 41 -3.09 3.32 -18.74
C PHE A 41 -4.26 4.16 -19.29
N PRO A 42 -4.94 3.71 -20.37
CA PRO A 42 -6.04 4.45 -20.98
C PRO A 42 -7.22 4.67 -20.00
N GLU A 43 -7.37 3.81 -19.01
CA GLU A 43 -8.39 3.92 -17.97
C GLU A 43 -8.19 5.14 -17.05
N ALA A 44 -7.00 5.73 -17.00
CA ALA A 44 -6.74 6.96 -16.25
C ALA A 44 -7.60 8.15 -16.71
N ALA A 45 -8.12 8.12 -17.93
CA ALA A 45 -9.03 9.14 -18.45
C ALA A 45 -10.48 8.99 -17.94
N LEU A 46 -10.81 7.86 -17.30
CA LEU A 46 -12.14 7.64 -16.76
C LEU A 46 -12.31 8.42 -15.45
N SER A 47 -13.55 8.85 -15.19
CA SER A 47 -13.92 9.50 -13.95
C SER A 47 -15.28 8.98 -13.51
N ASN A 48 -15.46 8.78 -12.21
CA ASN A 48 -16.65 8.20 -11.59
C ASN A 48 -17.09 6.91 -12.32
N ASN A 49 -16.12 6.04 -12.57
CA ASN A 49 -16.29 4.79 -13.29
C ASN A 49 -15.38 3.72 -12.69
N VAL A 50 -15.94 2.57 -12.34
CA VAL A 50 -15.20 1.46 -11.70
C VAL A 50 -14.10 0.86 -12.58
N ASP A 51 -14.20 1.01 -13.90
CA ASP A 51 -13.14 0.58 -14.82
C ASP A 51 -11.83 1.37 -14.64
N TYR A 52 -11.85 2.47 -13.91
CA TYR A 52 -10.63 3.21 -13.53
C TYR A 52 -9.64 2.34 -12.75
N GLY A 53 -10.12 1.40 -11.94
CA GLY A 53 -9.29 0.48 -11.16
C GLY A 53 -8.98 -0.86 -11.82
N LYS A 54 -9.51 -1.14 -13.02
CA LYS A 54 -9.50 -2.49 -13.62
C LYS A 54 -8.11 -3.10 -13.85
N ASN A 55 -7.09 -2.29 -14.07
CA ASN A 55 -5.72 -2.76 -14.30
C ASN A 55 -4.85 -2.73 -13.04
N ARG A 56 -5.38 -2.23 -11.91
CA ARG A 56 -4.67 -2.26 -10.63
C ARG A 56 -4.53 -3.70 -10.13
N ALA A 57 -3.31 -4.21 -10.11
CA ALA A 57 -2.99 -5.50 -9.54
C ALA A 57 -2.48 -5.34 -8.09
N LEU A 58 -2.32 -6.45 -7.41
CA LEU A 58 -1.89 -6.46 -6.02
C LEU A 58 -0.43 -6.04 -5.91
N LEU A 59 -0.18 -5.00 -5.15
CA LEU A 59 1.14 -4.56 -4.71
C LEU A 59 1.14 -4.48 -3.18
N ALA A 60 2.01 -5.23 -2.54
CA ALA A 60 2.26 -5.13 -1.11
C ALA A 60 3.55 -4.34 -0.87
N TRP A 61 3.51 -3.40 0.09
CA TRP A 61 4.69 -2.63 0.54
C TRP A 61 4.83 -2.75 2.05
N TYR A 62 6.00 -3.15 2.50
CA TYR A 62 6.21 -3.52 3.89
C TYR A 62 7.71 -3.53 4.25
N TYR A 63 8.00 -3.65 5.52
CA TYR A 63 9.27 -4.17 5.98
C TYR A 63 9.04 -5.48 6.74
N ILE A 64 9.96 -6.42 6.61
CA ILE A 64 9.87 -7.68 7.33
C ILE A 64 10.27 -7.45 8.79
N ASP A 65 9.37 -7.78 9.71
CA ASP A 65 9.63 -7.65 11.14
C ASP A 65 10.78 -8.58 11.53
N ARG A 66 11.75 -8.03 12.27
CA ARG A 66 12.93 -8.76 12.74
C ARG A 66 12.61 -9.98 13.60
N MET A 67 11.40 -10.05 14.17
CA MET A 67 10.96 -11.25 14.88
C MET A 67 11.06 -12.52 14.02
N PHE A 68 10.84 -12.43 12.71
CA PHE A 68 10.93 -13.57 11.80
C PHE A 68 12.37 -13.97 11.48
N THR A 69 13.30 -13.03 11.45
CA THR A 69 14.68 -13.24 11.03
C THR A 69 15.65 -13.45 12.19
N GLN A 70 15.28 -13.02 13.40
CA GLN A 70 16.12 -13.21 14.59
C GLN A 70 16.03 -14.64 15.12
N LYS A 71 17.18 -15.32 15.19
CA LYS A 71 17.29 -16.74 15.65
C LYS A 71 16.67 -17.03 17.03
N ASN A 72 16.71 -16.06 17.93
CA ASN A 72 16.28 -16.23 19.32
C ASN A 72 14.91 -15.61 19.61
N SER A 73 14.17 -15.18 18.60
CA SER A 73 12.84 -14.62 18.82
C SER A 73 11.89 -15.68 19.37
N SER A 74 11.28 -15.39 20.52
CA SER A 74 10.22 -16.23 21.10
C SER A 74 8.87 -16.01 20.40
N LEU A 75 8.74 -14.94 19.63
CA LEU A 75 7.51 -14.55 18.94
C LEU A 75 7.39 -15.19 17.56
N CYS A 76 8.51 -15.67 16.99
CA CYS A 76 8.51 -16.30 15.68
C CYS A 76 7.92 -17.70 15.75
N PRO A 77 6.94 -18.06 14.93
CA PRO A 77 6.41 -19.42 14.85
C PRO A 77 7.51 -20.45 14.56
N ALA A 78 7.44 -21.60 15.21
CA ALA A 78 8.49 -22.61 15.12
C ALA A 78 8.73 -23.12 13.69
N TYR A 79 7.68 -23.22 12.88
CA TYR A 79 7.80 -23.68 11.50
C TYR A 79 8.54 -22.67 10.60
N ILE A 80 8.42 -21.36 10.84
CA ILE A 80 9.20 -20.32 10.15
C ILE A 80 10.64 -20.34 10.68
N LYS A 81 10.83 -20.36 11.99
CA LYS A 81 12.14 -20.34 12.63
C LYS A 81 13.06 -21.47 12.19
N ASN A 82 12.48 -22.62 11.91
CA ASN A 82 13.21 -23.82 11.48
C ASN A 82 13.37 -23.93 9.95
N ASP A 83 12.71 -23.08 9.20
CA ASP A 83 12.79 -23.05 7.73
C ASP A 83 14.00 -22.22 7.29
N LYS A 84 15.13 -22.90 7.14
CA LYS A 84 16.40 -22.28 6.73
C LYS A 84 16.39 -21.82 5.27
N GLU A 85 15.64 -22.50 4.43
CA GLU A 85 15.52 -22.16 3.01
C GLU A 85 14.79 -20.82 2.87
N GLN A 86 13.62 -20.68 3.47
CA GLN A 86 12.90 -19.43 3.49
C GLN A 86 13.72 -18.27 4.08
N LEU A 87 14.37 -18.48 5.23
CA LEU A 87 15.13 -17.44 5.93
C LEU A 87 16.41 -17.02 5.19
N SER A 88 16.92 -17.83 4.27
CA SER A 88 18.07 -17.50 3.41
C SER A 88 17.68 -16.96 2.03
N SER A 89 16.40 -17.02 1.71
CA SER A 89 15.90 -16.51 0.42
C SER A 89 16.21 -15.00 0.26
N PRO A 90 16.64 -14.55 -0.92
CA PRO A 90 16.85 -13.13 -1.22
C PRO A 90 15.64 -12.27 -0.93
N TYR A 91 14.43 -12.82 -1.06
CA TYR A 91 13.18 -12.12 -0.82
C TYR A 91 12.86 -11.86 0.66
N VAL A 92 13.51 -12.58 1.59
CA VAL A 92 13.16 -12.58 3.01
C VAL A 92 14.32 -12.19 3.90
N ARG A 93 15.56 -12.58 3.54
CA ARG A 93 16.75 -12.41 4.37
C ARG A 93 17.01 -10.96 4.77
N GLU A 94 17.59 -10.76 5.92
CA GLU A 94 18.08 -9.44 6.31
C GLU A 94 19.24 -8.98 5.40
N VAL A 95 19.25 -7.69 5.09
CA VAL A 95 20.38 -6.99 4.45
C VAL A 95 21.21 -6.32 5.53
N THR A 96 22.52 -6.52 5.48
CA THR A 96 23.41 -5.92 6.49
C THR A 96 24.10 -4.65 5.98
N THR A 97 24.44 -3.77 6.91
CA THR A 97 25.18 -2.54 6.59
C THR A 97 26.49 -2.84 5.87
N ARG A 98 27.20 -3.88 6.30
CA ARG A 98 28.49 -4.26 5.67
C ARG A 98 28.37 -4.87 4.29
N GLU A 99 27.22 -5.40 3.96
CA GLU A 99 26.94 -5.92 2.61
C GLU A 99 26.92 -4.77 1.59
N ILE A 100 26.34 -3.63 1.96
CA ILE A 100 26.26 -2.45 1.09
C ILE A 100 27.50 -1.56 1.25
N TRP A 101 27.97 -1.37 2.48
CA TRP A 101 29.12 -0.54 2.82
C TRP A 101 30.18 -1.35 3.59
N PRO A 102 31.03 -2.14 2.91
CA PRO A 102 31.95 -3.05 3.58
C PRO A 102 32.92 -2.41 4.55
N ASN A 103 33.30 -1.16 4.29
CA ASN A 103 34.28 -0.39 5.08
C ASN A 103 33.64 0.46 6.18
N ARG A 104 32.32 0.44 6.34
CA ARG A 104 31.64 1.21 7.40
C ARG A 104 31.84 0.54 8.75
N GLU A 105 32.38 1.28 9.70
CA GLU A 105 32.40 0.86 11.10
C GLU A 105 31.03 1.13 11.74
N LEU A 106 30.54 0.15 12.47
CA LEU A 106 29.28 0.27 13.23
C LEU A 106 29.62 0.75 14.64
N ASN A 107 28.87 1.74 15.12
CA ASN A 107 28.98 2.18 16.51
C ASN A 107 28.46 1.08 17.45
N TYR A 108 28.91 1.14 18.71
CA TYR A 108 28.43 0.20 19.75
C TYR A 108 26.91 0.32 19.90
N GLY A 109 26.21 -0.79 19.74
CA GLY A 109 24.75 -0.86 19.82
C GLY A 109 24.01 -0.52 18.52
N GLU A 110 24.71 -0.12 17.45
CA GLU A 110 24.12 0.06 16.13
C GLU A 110 23.71 -1.30 15.54
N ALA A 111 22.48 -1.38 15.02
CA ALA A 111 22.01 -2.60 14.38
C ALA A 111 22.81 -2.89 13.10
N SER A 112 23.27 -4.11 12.94
CA SER A 112 23.98 -4.54 11.73
C SER A 112 23.04 -4.70 10.52
N ALA A 113 21.77 -4.99 10.76
CA ALA A 113 20.76 -5.13 9.72
C ALA A 113 20.12 -3.78 9.39
N ILE A 114 19.89 -3.55 8.11
CA ILE A 114 19.26 -2.35 7.57
C ILE A 114 17.78 -2.66 7.36
N GLN A 115 16.92 -1.71 7.73
CA GLN A 115 15.52 -1.76 7.33
C GLN A 115 15.41 -1.45 5.83
N THR A 116 14.72 -2.32 5.10
CA THR A 116 14.44 -2.19 3.67
C THR A 116 12.96 -1.93 3.44
N LEU A 117 12.63 -1.10 2.44
CA LEU A 117 11.28 -1.07 1.88
C LEU A 117 11.16 -2.23 0.90
N ASN A 118 10.24 -3.13 1.16
CA ASN A 118 9.98 -4.26 0.28
C ASN A 118 8.72 -3.97 -0.54
N LEU A 119 8.81 -4.22 -1.83
CA LEU A 119 7.69 -4.14 -2.77
C LEU A 119 7.48 -5.52 -3.38
N SER A 120 6.30 -6.08 -3.22
CA SER A 120 5.93 -7.36 -3.83
C SER A 120 4.74 -7.14 -4.75
N PHE A 121 4.99 -7.29 -6.04
CA PHE A 121 3.99 -7.09 -7.08
C PHE A 121 3.48 -8.43 -7.62
N TYR A 122 2.17 -8.59 -7.66
CA TYR A 122 1.48 -9.80 -8.10
C TYR A 122 0.57 -9.45 -9.29
N PRO A 123 1.09 -9.43 -10.51
CA PRO A 123 0.37 -8.91 -11.69
C PRO A 123 -0.85 -9.72 -12.09
N THR A 124 -0.96 -10.96 -11.64
CA THR A 124 -2.13 -11.83 -11.91
C THR A 124 -3.18 -11.79 -10.82
N GLU A 125 -2.95 -11.04 -9.75
CA GLU A 125 -3.90 -10.93 -8.65
C GLU A 125 -4.51 -9.52 -8.58
N ARG A 126 -5.79 -9.45 -8.29
CA ARG A 126 -6.46 -8.15 -8.18
C ARG A 126 -5.91 -7.33 -7.03
N GLY A 127 -5.71 -6.04 -7.26
CA GLY A 127 -5.44 -5.06 -6.22
C GLY A 127 -6.71 -4.46 -5.62
N PRO A 128 -6.57 -3.57 -4.62
CA PRO A 128 -7.69 -2.83 -4.04
C PRO A 128 -8.46 -2.05 -5.11
N TYR A 129 -9.78 -2.06 -4.96
CA TYR A 129 -10.70 -1.34 -5.87
C TYR A 129 -10.60 -1.78 -7.34
N ASN A 130 -10.10 -2.99 -7.61
CA ASN A 130 -10.15 -3.61 -8.92
C ASN A 130 -11.38 -4.51 -9.01
N LEU A 131 -12.38 -4.11 -9.79
CA LEU A 131 -13.64 -4.82 -10.00
C LEU A 131 -13.70 -5.48 -11.39
N ASP A 132 -12.55 -5.79 -11.99
CA ASP A 132 -12.48 -6.46 -13.29
C ASP A 132 -12.99 -7.91 -13.14
N HIS A 133 -14.05 -8.22 -13.87
CA HIS A 133 -14.64 -9.54 -13.96
C HIS A 133 -14.61 -10.11 -15.39
N THR A 134 -14.11 -9.31 -16.33
CA THR A 134 -14.11 -9.65 -17.77
C THR A 134 -12.75 -10.15 -18.26
N ASN A 135 -11.67 -9.71 -17.65
CA ASN A 135 -10.31 -10.09 -18.01
C ASN A 135 -9.68 -10.97 -16.94
N VAL A 136 -10.41 -12.00 -16.56
CA VAL A 136 -9.98 -13.04 -15.60
C VAL A 136 -10.05 -14.42 -16.23
N ASP A 137 -9.17 -15.31 -15.80
CA ASP A 137 -9.21 -16.71 -16.21
C ASP A 137 -10.17 -17.55 -15.33
N ALA A 138 -10.26 -18.84 -15.62
CA ALA A 138 -11.10 -19.77 -14.85
C ALA A 138 -10.67 -19.93 -13.38
N ASN A 139 -9.44 -19.54 -13.03
CA ASN A 139 -8.88 -19.56 -11.68
C ASN A 139 -8.98 -18.20 -10.99
N PHE A 140 -9.64 -17.24 -11.61
CA PHE A 140 -9.74 -15.85 -11.15
C PHE A 140 -8.39 -15.11 -11.15
N ASN A 141 -7.44 -15.49 -11.99
CA ASN A 141 -6.24 -14.69 -12.22
C ASN A 141 -6.53 -13.62 -13.26
N LEU A 142 -5.98 -12.44 -13.07
CA LEU A 142 -6.02 -11.35 -14.04
C LEU A 142 -5.26 -11.76 -15.30
N LEU A 143 -5.89 -11.60 -16.45
CA LEU A 143 -5.26 -11.80 -17.76
C LEU A 143 -4.37 -10.60 -18.12
N ASN A 144 -3.43 -10.82 -19.05
CA ASN A 144 -2.52 -9.79 -19.57
C ASN A 144 -1.69 -9.12 -18.45
N PRO A 145 -0.86 -9.88 -17.71
CA PRO A 145 -0.08 -9.35 -16.60
C PRO A 145 0.83 -8.18 -17.00
N GLU A 146 1.27 -8.10 -18.26
CA GLU A 146 2.07 -7.02 -18.83
C GLU A 146 1.33 -5.68 -18.93
N LYS A 147 0.00 -5.68 -18.77
CA LYS A 147 -0.85 -4.48 -18.75
C LYS A 147 -1.29 -4.10 -17.34
N ARG A 148 -0.87 -4.85 -16.36
CA ARG A 148 -1.25 -4.62 -14.97
C ARG A 148 -0.19 -3.78 -14.28
N TRP A 149 -0.64 -2.97 -13.34
CA TRP A 149 0.23 -2.10 -12.56
C TRP A 149 -0.15 -2.16 -11.08
N GLY A 150 0.80 -1.81 -10.23
CA GLY A 150 0.59 -1.51 -8.82
C GLY A 150 1.43 -0.29 -8.48
N GLY A 151 0.92 0.59 -7.65
CA GLY A 151 1.60 1.84 -7.34
C GLY A 151 1.37 2.29 -5.91
N ILE A 152 2.38 2.96 -5.38
CA ILE A 152 2.34 3.66 -4.11
C ILE A 152 2.79 5.09 -4.30
N MET A 153 2.24 6.01 -3.54
CA MET A 153 2.61 7.41 -3.57
C MET A 153 2.85 7.97 -2.17
N ARG A 154 3.61 9.03 -2.10
CA ARG A 154 3.86 9.78 -0.86
C ARG A 154 4.04 11.25 -1.13
N LYS A 155 3.75 12.08 -0.16
CA LYS A 155 4.16 13.48 -0.20
C LYS A 155 5.67 13.62 -0.03
N LEU A 156 6.23 14.65 -0.64
CA LEU A 156 7.56 15.15 -0.35
C LEU A 156 7.43 16.44 0.44
N ASP A 157 8.09 16.51 1.60
CA ASP A 157 8.03 17.69 2.48
C ASP A 157 8.71 18.92 1.83
N ASN A 158 9.63 18.67 0.92
CA ASN A 158 10.29 19.70 0.16
C ASN A 158 9.90 19.59 -1.32
N THR A 159 9.14 20.55 -1.80
CA THR A 159 8.66 20.63 -3.18
C THR A 159 9.59 21.42 -4.10
N ASN A 160 10.61 22.12 -3.54
CA ASN A 160 11.59 22.87 -4.31
C ASN A 160 12.95 22.18 -4.25
N PHE A 161 13.21 21.30 -5.22
CA PHE A 161 14.45 20.53 -5.31
C PHE A 161 15.69 21.41 -5.58
N GLU A 162 15.51 22.52 -6.31
CA GLU A 162 16.60 23.46 -6.60
C GLU A 162 17.12 24.12 -5.32
N THR A 163 16.23 24.64 -4.47
CA THR A 163 16.63 25.25 -3.19
C THR A 163 17.18 24.25 -2.19
N SER A 164 16.90 22.97 -2.37
CA SER A 164 17.36 21.88 -1.51
C SER A 164 18.57 21.15 -2.07
N ASN A 165 19.10 21.59 -3.21
CA ASN A 165 20.21 20.93 -3.92
C ASN A 165 19.95 19.42 -4.16
N ILE A 166 18.71 19.05 -4.47
CA ILE A 166 18.37 17.66 -4.81
C ILE A 166 18.55 17.49 -6.31
N GLU A 167 19.57 16.73 -6.70
CA GLU A 167 19.90 16.48 -8.11
C GLU A 167 19.65 15.02 -8.52
N TYR A 168 19.63 14.10 -7.56
CA TYR A 168 19.59 12.67 -7.84
C TYR A 168 18.58 11.93 -6.98
N ILE A 169 17.99 10.89 -7.56
CA ILE A 169 17.38 9.78 -6.82
C ILE A 169 18.41 8.67 -6.79
N GLN A 170 18.86 8.29 -5.59
CA GLN A 170 19.83 7.23 -5.42
C GLN A 170 19.31 6.24 -4.39
N PHE A 171 19.29 4.96 -4.74
CA PHE A 171 18.92 3.89 -3.83
C PHE A 171 19.67 2.61 -4.19
N TRP A 172 19.75 1.72 -3.22
CA TRP A 172 20.22 0.37 -3.42
C TRP A 172 19.01 -0.53 -3.64
N MET A 173 19.02 -1.27 -4.72
CA MET A 173 17.99 -2.25 -5.04
C MET A 173 18.60 -3.64 -5.02
N MET A 174 17.96 -4.57 -4.31
CA MET A 174 18.30 -5.97 -4.40
C MET A 174 17.77 -6.50 -5.73
N ASP A 175 18.61 -7.22 -6.47
CA ASP A 175 18.23 -7.94 -7.68
C ASP A 175 18.03 -9.42 -7.33
N PRO A 176 16.81 -9.87 -7.07
CA PRO A 176 16.52 -11.28 -6.79
C PRO A 176 16.41 -12.12 -8.08
N PHE A 177 16.28 -11.48 -9.24
CA PHE A 177 16.05 -12.12 -10.53
C PHE A 177 17.32 -12.78 -11.11
N SER A 178 18.49 -12.44 -10.56
CA SER A 178 19.76 -13.05 -10.94
C SER A 178 20.04 -14.40 -10.27
N VAL A 179 19.12 -14.91 -9.43
CA VAL A 179 19.27 -16.20 -8.75
C VAL A 179 19.12 -17.33 -9.77
N GLU A 180 20.11 -18.23 -9.84
CA GLU A 180 20.09 -19.35 -10.75
C GLU A 180 18.85 -20.25 -10.54
N GLY A 181 18.10 -20.47 -11.62
CA GLY A 181 16.85 -21.26 -11.60
C GLY A 181 15.58 -20.45 -11.34
N ASP A 182 15.67 -19.15 -11.08
CA ASP A 182 14.51 -18.29 -11.07
C ASP A 182 14.06 -18.01 -12.53
N THR A 183 12.78 -18.21 -12.78
CA THR A 183 12.16 -17.93 -14.09
C THR A 183 11.47 -16.58 -14.12
N ASN A 184 11.57 -15.80 -13.07
CA ASN A 184 10.98 -14.48 -12.98
C ASN A 184 11.86 -13.48 -13.74
N GLU A 185 11.32 -12.93 -14.82
CA GLU A 185 12.01 -11.97 -15.67
C GLU A 185 11.99 -10.53 -15.12
N GLY A 186 11.35 -10.32 -13.95
CA GLY A 186 11.21 -9.00 -13.36
C GLY A 186 10.05 -8.21 -13.95
N GLY A 187 10.18 -6.90 -13.91
CA GLY A 187 9.18 -5.95 -14.42
C GLY A 187 9.74 -4.55 -14.45
N ASP A 188 8.97 -3.62 -14.97
CA ASP A 188 9.36 -2.22 -15.10
C ASP A 188 9.06 -1.45 -13.82
N LEU A 189 10.00 -0.64 -13.37
CA LEU A 189 9.85 0.25 -12.21
C LEU A 189 9.86 1.71 -12.65
N TYR A 190 8.76 2.40 -12.42
CA TYR A 190 8.61 3.81 -12.78
C TYR A 190 8.60 4.71 -11.55
N PHE A 191 9.29 5.85 -11.66
CA PHE A 191 9.23 6.93 -10.68
C PHE A 191 8.57 8.15 -11.30
N ASN A 192 7.44 8.54 -10.77
CA ASN A 192 6.73 9.75 -11.17
C ASN A 192 6.99 10.84 -10.13
N LEU A 193 7.71 11.89 -10.52
CA LEU A 193 8.08 13.00 -9.65
C LEU A 193 7.41 14.28 -10.09
N GLY A 194 6.59 14.82 -9.24
CA GLY A 194 5.86 16.05 -9.49
C GLY A 194 4.47 16.02 -8.88
N GLU A 195 3.53 16.65 -9.56
CA GLU A 195 2.13 16.65 -9.16
C GLU A 195 1.46 15.38 -9.70
N VAL A 196 1.09 14.47 -8.79
CA VAL A 196 0.29 13.27 -9.08
C VAL A 196 -1.09 13.42 -8.48
N SER A 197 -2.10 12.83 -9.11
CA SER A 197 -3.47 12.90 -8.61
C SER A 197 -3.60 12.22 -7.25
N GLU A 198 -4.26 12.88 -6.32
CA GLU A 198 -4.64 12.34 -5.02
C GLU A 198 -5.99 11.63 -5.04
N ASP A 199 -6.78 11.81 -6.11
CA ASP A 199 -8.06 11.14 -6.31
C ASP A 199 -7.86 9.68 -6.72
N ILE A 200 -7.74 8.82 -5.72
CA ILE A 200 -7.37 7.39 -5.87
C ILE A 200 -8.51 6.61 -6.54
N LEU A 201 -9.74 6.99 -6.26
CA LEU A 201 -10.94 6.37 -6.83
C LEU A 201 -11.45 7.12 -8.07
N LYS A 202 -10.94 8.31 -8.36
CA LYS A 202 -11.28 9.17 -9.50
C LYS A 202 -12.77 9.46 -9.60
N ASP A 203 -13.36 9.82 -8.48
CA ASP A 203 -14.77 10.23 -8.44
C ASP A 203 -14.99 11.75 -8.38
N GLY A 204 -13.90 12.52 -8.25
CA GLY A 204 -13.90 13.97 -8.17
C GLY A 204 -14.26 14.52 -6.78
N TYR A 205 -14.24 13.66 -5.77
CA TYR A 205 -14.52 14.03 -4.39
C TYR A 205 -13.44 13.49 -3.46
N LYS A 206 -13.08 14.28 -2.46
CA LYS A 206 -12.08 13.89 -1.49
C LYS A 206 -12.64 12.86 -0.52
N SER A 207 -12.12 11.65 -0.55
CA SER A 207 -12.39 10.62 0.45
C SER A 207 -11.54 10.85 1.70
N TYR A 208 -12.15 10.78 2.86
CA TYR A 208 -11.48 10.83 4.15
C TYR A 208 -12.34 10.18 5.24
N GLU A 209 -11.78 9.21 5.90
CA GLU A 209 -12.47 8.36 6.88
C GLU A 209 -13.00 9.15 8.08
N ASN A 210 -12.23 10.13 8.57
CA ASN A 210 -12.62 10.99 9.70
C ASN A 210 -13.76 11.97 9.39
N GLY A 211 -14.23 12.03 8.16
CA GLY A 211 -15.43 12.76 7.77
C GLY A 211 -16.69 11.90 7.74
N LEU A 212 -16.53 10.58 7.81
CA LEU A 212 -17.67 9.66 7.89
C LEU A 212 -18.37 9.79 9.24
N PRO A 213 -19.71 9.63 9.30
CA PRO A 213 -20.44 9.70 10.54
C PRO A 213 -20.02 8.64 11.55
N ALA A 214 -19.70 9.07 12.77
CA ALA A 214 -19.30 8.17 13.86
C ALA A 214 -20.40 7.15 14.25
N ASP A 215 -21.66 7.47 13.96
CA ASP A 215 -22.81 6.61 14.21
C ASP A 215 -23.14 5.63 13.07
N GLY A 216 -22.31 5.60 12.01
CA GLY A 216 -22.51 4.75 10.84
C GLY A 216 -23.71 5.15 9.95
N SER A 217 -24.32 6.32 10.20
CA SER A 217 -25.40 6.84 9.34
C SER A 217 -24.88 7.31 7.98
N THR A 218 -25.79 7.67 7.09
CA THR A 218 -25.45 8.25 5.78
C THR A 218 -25.52 9.79 5.77
N ARG A 219 -25.78 10.41 6.93
CA ARG A 219 -25.91 11.85 7.05
C ARG A 219 -24.57 12.55 6.76
N GLY A 220 -24.59 13.60 5.94
CA GLY A 220 -23.38 14.32 5.58
C GLY A 220 -22.46 13.53 4.66
N THR A 221 -22.98 12.53 3.96
CA THR A 221 -22.26 11.79 2.92
C THR A 221 -22.95 11.92 1.57
N ARG A 222 -22.18 11.64 0.52
CA ARG A 222 -22.63 11.54 -0.87
C ARG A 222 -22.29 10.17 -1.40
N GLU A 223 -23.15 9.59 -2.21
CA GLU A 223 -22.85 8.36 -2.94
C GLU A 223 -22.12 8.66 -4.24
N THR A 224 -21.12 7.83 -4.54
CA THR A 224 -20.41 7.77 -5.83
C THR A 224 -20.54 6.34 -6.37
N VAL A 225 -19.91 6.04 -7.50
CA VAL A 225 -19.90 4.64 -8.01
C VAL A 225 -19.13 3.70 -7.08
N TRP A 226 -18.22 4.22 -6.26
CA TRP A 226 -17.37 3.42 -5.37
C TRP A 226 -17.97 3.19 -3.99
N GLY A 227 -18.80 4.12 -3.52
CA GLY A 227 -19.33 4.07 -2.16
C GLY A 227 -19.80 5.42 -1.67
N ARG A 228 -19.30 5.84 -0.51
CA ARG A 228 -19.72 7.07 0.16
C ARG A 228 -18.56 7.98 0.47
N VAL A 229 -18.74 9.25 0.16
CA VAL A 229 -17.75 10.30 0.39
C VAL A 229 -18.34 11.34 1.34
N PRO A 230 -17.62 11.81 2.37
CA PRO A 230 -18.07 12.91 3.22
C PRO A 230 -18.28 14.20 2.42
N THR A 231 -19.31 14.97 2.78
CA THR A 231 -19.61 16.27 2.16
C THR A 231 -19.19 17.46 3.03
N GLU A 232 -18.92 17.23 4.30
CA GLU A 232 -18.52 18.26 5.25
C GLU A 232 -17.04 18.13 5.56
N THR A 233 -16.31 19.24 5.57
CA THR A 233 -14.89 19.26 5.88
C THR A 233 -14.65 18.91 7.34
N SER A 234 -13.83 17.90 7.62
CA SER A 234 -13.35 17.63 8.96
C SER A 234 -12.22 18.60 9.33
N LEU A 235 -12.29 19.15 10.53
CA LEU A 235 -11.27 20.07 11.06
C LEU A 235 -10.13 19.33 11.78
N THR A 236 -10.33 18.05 12.10
CA THR A 236 -9.38 17.25 12.86
C THR A 236 -8.98 16.03 12.07
N TYR A 237 -7.68 15.77 11.99
CA TYR A 237 -7.12 14.56 11.36
C TYR A 237 -7.03 13.44 12.41
N ALA A 238 -8.18 12.98 12.86
CA ALA A 238 -8.30 11.90 13.84
C ALA A 238 -9.71 11.27 13.76
N PHE A 239 -9.81 10.00 14.12
CA PHE A 239 -11.10 9.35 14.31
C PHE A 239 -11.87 9.99 15.48
N ASP A 240 -13.21 9.90 15.45
CA ASP A 240 -14.06 10.34 16.54
C ASP A 240 -13.79 9.49 17.79
N ASN A 241 -13.80 10.15 18.97
CA ASN A 241 -13.50 9.49 20.24
C ASN A 241 -14.73 8.77 20.85
N THR A 242 -15.88 8.81 20.19
CA THR A 242 -17.06 8.09 20.65
C THR A 242 -16.84 6.58 20.54
N SER A 243 -17.22 5.83 21.56
CA SER A 243 -17.12 4.36 21.53
C SER A 243 -17.82 3.78 20.30
N GLY A 244 -17.15 2.90 19.58
CA GLY A 244 -17.63 2.30 18.34
C GLY A 244 -17.51 3.17 17.07
N ALA A 245 -17.10 4.44 17.21
CA ALA A 245 -16.96 5.34 16.06
C ALA A 245 -15.96 4.82 15.03
N ARG A 246 -14.83 4.28 15.48
CA ARG A 246 -13.79 3.77 14.61
C ARG A 246 -14.29 2.66 13.68
N ARG A 247 -15.15 1.77 14.16
CA ARG A 247 -15.78 0.72 13.34
C ARG A 247 -16.56 1.29 12.14
N ASN A 248 -17.12 2.51 12.29
CA ASN A 248 -17.89 3.17 11.26
C ASN A 248 -17.04 4.11 10.38
N GLN A 249 -15.85 4.44 10.80
CA GLN A 249 -14.96 5.39 10.13
C GLN A 249 -13.76 4.73 9.48
N ASP A 250 -13.14 3.73 10.11
CA ASP A 250 -11.98 2.99 9.61
C ASP A 250 -12.45 1.88 8.66
N VAL A 251 -12.84 2.28 7.46
CA VAL A 251 -13.58 1.44 6.49
C VAL A 251 -13.02 1.52 5.06
N GLY A 252 -11.86 2.11 4.89
CA GLY A 252 -11.24 2.29 3.58
C GLY A 252 -11.71 3.52 2.82
N LEU A 253 -11.10 3.76 1.67
CA LEU A 253 -11.32 4.96 0.86
C LEU A 253 -12.70 5.01 0.19
N ASN A 254 -13.35 3.85 -0.01
CA ASN A 254 -14.71 3.80 -0.53
C ASN A 254 -15.79 4.24 0.48
N GLY A 255 -15.40 4.44 1.76
CA GLY A 255 -16.31 4.86 2.82
C GLY A 255 -17.37 3.84 3.20
N LEU A 256 -17.13 2.56 2.93
CA LEU A 256 -18.02 1.43 3.22
C LEU A 256 -17.30 0.38 4.06
N SER A 257 -17.96 -0.15 5.08
CA SER A 257 -17.51 -1.39 5.68
C SER A 257 -17.75 -2.57 4.74
N THR A 258 -17.09 -3.69 4.97
CA THR A 258 -17.28 -4.91 4.16
C THR A 258 -18.75 -5.33 4.09
N GLU A 259 -19.49 -5.23 5.20
CA GLU A 259 -20.92 -5.52 5.23
C GLU A 259 -21.73 -4.55 4.35
N GLN A 260 -21.34 -3.27 4.34
CA GLN A 260 -21.99 -2.27 3.51
C GLN A 260 -21.65 -2.44 2.03
N GLU A 261 -20.45 -2.92 1.70
CA GLU A 261 -20.07 -3.28 0.33
C GLU A 261 -20.99 -4.37 -0.23
N PHE A 262 -21.26 -5.40 0.53
CA PHE A 262 -22.20 -6.45 0.10
C PHE A 262 -23.62 -5.92 -0.20
N GLU A 263 -24.00 -4.79 0.41
CA GLU A 263 -25.28 -4.16 0.18
C GLU A 263 -25.26 -3.08 -0.90
N PHE A 264 -24.08 -2.57 -1.26
CA PHE A 264 -23.92 -1.51 -2.25
C PHE A 264 -24.04 -2.06 -3.69
N THR A 265 -24.81 -1.35 -4.53
CA THR A 265 -25.16 -1.81 -5.88
C THR A 265 -23.95 -2.24 -6.72
N THR A 266 -22.92 -1.43 -6.75
CA THR A 266 -21.71 -1.68 -7.56
C THR A 266 -21.05 -3.01 -7.21
N TYR A 267 -20.89 -3.31 -5.93
CA TYR A 267 -20.25 -4.56 -5.52
C TYR A 267 -21.19 -5.77 -5.66
N LYS A 268 -22.50 -5.59 -5.46
CA LYS A 268 -23.48 -6.62 -5.77
C LYS A 268 -23.40 -7.05 -7.23
N GLU A 269 -23.45 -6.10 -8.15
CA GLU A 269 -23.33 -6.35 -9.58
C GLU A 269 -21.99 -7.01 -9.93
N TYR A 270 -20.91 -6.57 -9.33
CA TYR A 270 -19.60 -7.20 -9.50
C TYR A 270 -19.60 -8.66 -9.10
N LEU A 271 -20.13 -8.99 -7.92
CA LEU A 271 -20.19 -10.36 -7.42
C LEU A 271 -21.14 -11.23 -8.27
N GLU A 272 -22.27 -10.71 -8.72
CA GLU A 272 -23.17 -11.40 -9.64
C GLU A 272 -22.49 -11.71 -10.98
N ASN A 273 -21.73 -10.76 -11.53
CA ASN A 273 -20.97 -10.95 -12.75
C ASN A 273 -19.86 -12.00 -12.58
N LEU A 274 -19.16 -12.02 -11.45
CA LEU A 274 -18.19 -13.08 -11.13
C LEU A 274 -18.85 -14.46 -11.07
N ARG A 275 -20.02 -14.58 -10.42
CA ARG A 275 -20.78 -15.84 -10.37
C ARG A 275 -21.24 -16.31 -11.74
N ALA A 276 -21.42 -15.39 -12.68
CA ALA A 276 -21.82 -15.75 -14.05
C ALA A 276 -20.66 -16.28 -14.91
N VAL A 277 -19.41 -15.92 -14.59
CA VAL A 277 -18.22 -16.28 -15.40
C VAL A 277 -17.39 -17.40 -14.79
N LEU A 278 -17.47 -17.63 -13.48
CA LEU A 278 -16.70 -18.66 -12.77
C LEU A 278 -17.49 -19.96 -12.61
N SER A 279 -16.79 -21.09 -12.50
CA SER A 279 -17.43 -22.38 -12.22
C SER A 279 -17.94 -22.43 -10.78
N PRO A 280 -18.97 -23.25 -10.49
CA PRO A 280 -19.49 -23.45 -9.14
C PRO A 280 -18.39 -23.93 -8.15
N GLU A 281 -17.48 -24.77 -8.62
CA GLU A 281 -16.37 -25.29 -7.82
C GLU A 281 -15.40 -24.16 -7.44
N LYS A 282 -15.08 -23.28 -8.40
CA LYS A 282 -14.21 -22.13 -8.14
C LYS A 282 -14.87 -21.11 -7.22
N ILE A 283 -16.17 -20.88 -7.38
CA ILE A 283 -16.93 -20.00 -6.47
C ILE A 283 -16.87 -20.55 -5.04
N ALA A 284 -17.10 -21.86 -4.84
CA ALA A 284 -17.06 -22.49 -3.52
C ALA A 284 -15.66 -22.38 -2.88
N GLU A 285 -14.59 -22.54 -3.65
CA GLU A 285 -13.21 -22.32 -3.20
C GLU A 285 -13.00 -20.88 -2.75
N MET A 286 -13.45 -19.91 -3.55
CA MET A 286 -13.30 -18.48 -3.25
C MET A 286 -14.17 -18.03 -2.08
N GLU A 287 -15.36 -18.62 -1.88
CA GLU A 287 -16.19 -18.32 -0.70
C GLU A 287 -15.53 -18.78 0.61
N ALA A 288 -14.63 -19.76 0.54
CA ALA A 288 -13.83 -20.21 1.68
C ALA A 288 -12.55 -19.38 1.91
N ASP A 289 -12.13 -18.57 0.92
CA ASP A 289 -10.95 -17.72 1.00
C ASP A 289 -11.33 -16.32 1.52
N GLN A 290 -10.86 -15.96 2.71
CA GLN A 290 -11.15 -14.69 3.36
C GLN A 290 -10.73 -13.46 2.55
N PHE A 291 -9.83 -13.59 1.57
CA PHE A 291 -9.34 -12.49 0.73
C PHE A 291 -9.98 -12.45 -0.65
N SER A 292 -10.88 -13.37 -0.93
CA SER A 292 -11.59 -13.36 -2.20
C SER A 292 -12.63 -12.25 -2.27
N PRO A 293 -13.08 -11.84 -3.47
CA PRO A 293 -14.17 -10.89 -3.62
C PRO A 293 -15.46 -11.26 -2.88
N PHE A 294 -15.71 -12.56 -2.67
CA PHE A 294 -16.89 -13.03 -1.95
C PHE A 294 -16.83 -12.80 -0.44
N ASN A 295 -15.68 -12.42 0.09
CA ASN A 295 -15.48 -12.04 1.50
C ASN A 295 -14.95 -10.61 1.67
N ASP A 296 -14.38 -10.05 0.60
CA ASP A 296 -13.81 -8.70 0.55
C ASP A 296 -14.06 -8.10 -0.85
N PRO A 297 -15.26 -7.55 -1.10
CA PRO A 297 -15.65 -7.09 -2.44
C PRO A 297 -14.74 -5.99 -3.00
N ALA A 298 -14.35 -5.00 -2.20
CA ALA A 298 -13.45 -3.92 -2.62
C ALA A 298 -11.98 -4.35 -2.70
N GLY A 299 -11.58 -5.38 -1.95
CA GLY A 299 -10.19 -5.83 -1.87
C GLY A 299 -9.30 -4.93 -1.04
N ASP A 300 -9.88 -4.26 -0.05
CA ASP A 300 -9.20 -3.25 0.78
C ASP A 300 -9.04 -3.65 2.25
N ASN A 301 -9.44 -4.86 2.63
CA ASN A 301 -9.33 -5.33 4.01
C ASN A 301 -7.87 -5.50 4.42
N TYR A 302 -7.50 -4.81 5.50
CA TYR A 302 -6.22 -4.96 6.16
C TYR A 302 -6.15 -6.26 6.98
N HIS A 303 -4.99 -6.92 6.97
CA HIS A 303 -4.74 -8.06 7.83
C HIS A 303 -3.35 -7.96 8.48
N TYR A 304 -3.32 -8.14 9.80
CA TYR A 304 -2.07 -8.10 10.55
C TYR A 304 -1.19 -9.31 10.24
N PHE A 305 0.09 -9.08 9.91
CA PHE A 305 1.03 -10.14 9.51
C PHE A 305 1.32 -11.19 10.61
N ARG A 306 0.96 -10.90 11.86
CA ARG A 306 1.07 -11.82 13.00
C ARG A 306 -0.27 -12.43 13.42
N GLY A 307 -1.28 -12.39 12.57
CA GLY A 307 -2.54 -13.03 12.86
C GLY A 307 -2.39 -14.50 13.23
N TYR A 308 -3.15 -14.96 14.22
CA TYR A 308 -3.12 -16.35 14.67
C TYR A 308 -3.62 -17.33 13.60
N ASP A 309 -4.55 -16.89 12.75
CA ASP A 309 -5.05 -17.64 11.61
C ASP A 309 -3.92 -17.97 10.61
N TYR A 310 -2.97 -17.06 10.43
CA TYR A 310 -1.78 -17.31 9.61
C TYR A 310 -0.86 -18.36 10.24
N ASP A 311 -0.80 -18.42 11.56
CA ASP A 311 -0.04 -19.46 12.26
C ASP A 311 -0.70 -20.85 12.09
N GLU A 312 -2.02 -20.91 12.18
CA GLU A 312 -2.81 -22.13 11.94
C GLU A 312 -2.66 -22.64 10.52
N GLN A 313 -2.71 -21.74 9.55
CA GLN A 313 -2.51 -22.04 8.13
C GLN A 313 -1.05 -22.28 7.75
N ARG A 314 -0.11 -21.99 8.66
CA ARG A 314 1.34 -22.10 8.47
C ARG A 314 1.85 -21.29 7.28
N LEU A 315 1.34 -20.07 7.11
CA LEU A 315 1.74 -19.22 6.01
C LEU A 315 3.21 -18.78 6.12
N SER A 316 3.87 -18.70 4.97
CA SER A 316 5.21 -18.16 4.82
C SER A 316 5.27 -16.67 5.17
N ILE A 317 6.47 -16.12 5.37
CA ILE A 317 6.65 -14.70 5.67
C ILE A 317 6.07 -13.82 4.55
N LEU A 318 6.35 -14.14 3.29
CA LEU A 318 5.84 -13.36 2.15
C LEU A 318 4.32 -13.40 2.04
N GLU A 319 3.71 -14.57 2.25
CA GLU A 319 2.24 -14.70 2.22
C GLU A 319 1.57 -13.89 3.32
N ARG A 320 2.19 -13.75 4.47
CA ARG A 320 1.69 -12.93 5.59
C ARG A 320 1.66 -11.44 5.24
N TYR A 321 2.66 -10.95 4.51
CA TYR A 321 2.72 -9.54 4.08
C TYR A 321 1.94 -9.24 2.82
N LYS A 322 1.52 -10.25 2.09
CA LYS A 322 0.79 -10.09 0.83
C LYS A 322 -0.51 -9.27 1.01
N ARG A 323 -1.16 -9.41 2.17
CA ARG A 323 -2.42 -8.71 2.51
C ARG A 323 -2.25 -7.64 3.58
N TYR A 324 -1.04 -7.19 3.78
CA TYR A 324 -0.71 -6.24 4.84
C TYR A 324 -1.06 -4.78 4.48
N ASN A 325 -1.19 -4.45 3.20
CA ASN A 325 -1.53 -3.11 2.67
C ASN A 325 -0.72 -1.97 3.30
N GLY A 326 0.58 -2.19 3.61
CA GLY A 326 1.45 -1.16 4.17
C GLY A 326 0.94 -0.50 5.46
N THR A 327 0.16 -1.22 6.27
CA THR A 327 -0.51 -0.77 7.50
C THR A 327 -1.88 -0.13 7.32
N GLU A 328 -2.42 -0.14 6.11
CA GLU A 328 -3.69 0.49 5.83
C GLU A 328 -4.64 -0.37 5.02
N GLY A 329 -5.89 0.05 5.00
CA GLY A 329 -7.03 -0.59 4.41
C GLY A 329 -8.21 -0.53 5.36
N ASN A 330 -9.30 -1.19 5.01
CA ASN A 330 -10.45 -1.37 5.89
C ASN A 330 -10.02 -2.22 7.11
N SER A 331 -9.75 -1.59 8.24
CA SER A 331 -9.15 -2.25 9.39
C SER A 331 -10.11 -2.53 10.55
N LEU A 332 -11.40 -2.45 10.37
CA LEU A 332 -12.50 -2.88 11.26
C LEU A 332 -12.19 -2.91 12.79
N GLY A 333 -11.21 -2.12 13.24
CA GLY A 333 -10.77 -2.11 14.64
C GLY A 333 -11.86 -1.59 15.54
N ASP A 334 -12.23 -2.36 16.56
CA ASP A 334 -13.04 -1.84 17.66
C ASP A 334 -12.12 -1.18 18.69
N ASP A 335 -12.47 0.02 19.15
CA ASP A 335 -11.68 0.77 20.12
C ASP A 335 -11.52 0.03 21.46
N ASP A 336 -12.50 -0.80 21.80
CA ASP A 336 -12.58 -1.49 23.10
C ASP A 336 -11.95 -2.90 23.10
N GLU A 337 -11.90 -3.57 21.94
CA GLU A 337 -11.24 -4.87 21.77
C GLU A 337 -10.49 -4.88 20.44
N LYS A 338 -9.20 -4.62 20.47
CA LYS A 338 -8.37 -4.77 19.27
C LYS A 338 -8.42 -6.21 18.83
N ASP A 339 -9.15 -6.48 17.75
CA ASP A 339 -9.08 -7.78 17.12
C ASP A 339 -7.61 -8.07 16.78
N PRO A 340 -7.06 -9.21 17.22
CA PRO A 340 -5.68 -9.56 16.91
C PRO A 340 -5.34 -9.55 15.43
N LEU A 341 -6.32 -9.72 14.55
CA LEU A 341 -6.15 -9.68 13.09
C LEU A 341 -5.87 -8.28 12.56
N TYR A 342 -6.29 -7.23 13.28
CA TYR A 342 -6.16 -5.82 12.86
C TYR A 342 -5.14 -5.03 13.69
N GLN A 343 -4.32 -5.71 14.48
CA GLN A 343 -3.24 -5.05 15.21
C GLN A 343 -2.25 -4.39 14.24
N SER A 344 -1.62 -3.31 14.70
CA SER A 344 -0.66 -2.52 13.91
C SER A 344 -1.24 -1.80 12.68
N SER A 345 -2.56 -1.76 12.52
CA SER A 345 -3.19 -0.80 11.61
C SER A 345 -2.87 0.63 12.03
N ARG A 346 -3.05 1.58 11.12
CA ARG A 346 -2.86 2.99 11.45
C ARG A 346 -3.86 3.45 12.52
N SER A 347 -3.38 4.31 13.40
CA SER A 347 -4.22 4.99 14.40
C SER A 347 -4.83 6.30 13.87
N VAL A 348 -4.49 6.69 12.66
CA VAL A 348 -4.96 7.91 11.99
C VAL A 348 -5.79 7.53 10.78
N PRO A 349 -6.81 8.34 10.43
CA PRO A 349 -7.67 8.07 9.30
C PRO A 349 -6.93 8.07 7.98
N ASP A 350 -7.39 7.26 7.03
CA ASP A 350 -7.03 7.39 5.64
C ASP A 350 -7.68 8.59 5.00
N VAL A 351 -6.91 9.30 4.20
CA VAL A 351 -7.39 10.45 3.44
C VAL A 351 -6.73 10.48 2.07
N GLU A 352 -7.45 10.92 1.07
CA GLU A 352 -6.89 11.16 -0.26
C GLU A 352 -6.02 12.40 -0.31
N ASP A 353 -6.28 13.40 0.53
CA ASP A 353 -5.44 14.59 0.71
C ASP A 353 -4.13 14.23 1.45
N ILE A 354 -3.20 13.61 0.74
CA ILE A 354 -1.94 13.08 1.28
C ILE A 354 -1.00 14.19 1.74
N ASN A 355 -1.03 15.32 1.04
CA ASN A 355 -0.19 16.47 1.37
C ASN A 355 -0.78 17.33 2.50
N GLN A 356 -2.05 17.08 2.88
CA GLN A 356 -2.77 17.76 3.97
C GLN A 356 -2.94 19.27 3.74
N ASP A 357 -3.15 19.69 2.49
CA ASP A 357 -3.45 21.09 2.16
C ASP A 357 -4.96 21.42 2.16
N ASN A 358 -5.81 20.45 2.51
CA ASN A 358 -7.26 20.48 2.55
C ASN A 358 -7.94 20.56 1.17
N THR A 359 -7.20 20.35 0.10
CA THR A 359 -7.74 20.26 -1.25
C THR A 359 -7.59 18.83 -1.78
N LEU A 360 -8.30 18.51 -2.85
CA LEU A 360 -8.07 17.31 -3.64
C LEU A 360 -7.30 17.72 -4.89
N ASN A 361 -6.06 17.31 -4.99
CA ASN A 361 -5.24 17.57 -6.16
C ASN A 361 -5.52 16.51 -7.23
N GLU A 362 -6.07 16.92 -8.35
CA GLU A 362 -6.32 16.05 -9.51
C GLU A 362 -5.30 16.26 -10.64
N TYR A 363 -4.32 17.11 -10.43
CA TYR A 363 -3.33 17.45 -11.47
C TYR A 363 -2.33 16.33 -11.66
N GLU A 364 -2.02 16.08 -12.93
CA GLU A 364 -1.05 15.09 -13.37
C GLU A 364 0.04 15.81 -14.16
N ARG A 365 1.03 16.34 -13.45
CA ARG A 365 2.21 16.99 -14.04
C ARG A 365 3.47 16.50 -13.35
N TYR A 366 4.05 15.48 -13.90
CA TYR A 366 5.24 14.85 -13.34
C TYR A 366 6.26 14.47 -14.40
N TYR A 367 7.48 14.30 -13.98
CA TYR A 367 8.54 13.65 -14.75
C TYR A 367 8.54 12.18 -14.44
N GLN A 368 8.54 11.34 -15.46
CA GLN A 368 8.61 9.90 -15.33
C GLN A 368 10.03 9.42 -15.62
N TYR A 369 10.57 8.63 -14.73
CA TYR A 369 11.85 7.94 -14.84
C TYR A 369 11.61 6.45 -14.82
N HIS A 370 12.37 5.73 -15.68
CA HIS A 370 12.26 4.29 -15.88
C HIS A 370 13.64 3.64 -15.75
#